data_7b5e0e428e438c440f56ac7329dcf135
#
_entry.id   7b5e0e428e438c440f56ac7329dcf135
#
_cell.length_a   1.000
_cell.length_b   1.000
_cell.length_c   1.000
_cell.angle_alpha   90.00
_cell.angle_beta   90.00
_cell.angle_gamma   90.00
#
_symmetry.space_group_name_H-M   'P 1'
#
loop_
_entity.id
_entity.type
_entity.pdbx_description
1 polymer ?
#
loop_
_entity_poly.entity_id
_entity_poly.type
_entity_poly.pdbx_seq_one_letter_code
_entity_poly.pdbx_strand_id
1 'polypeptide(L)'
;VFSFGAAFQSTGNYVAYCFAEKKGYLKVGSYPGTGNANGPFIYTGFKPAWLMVKGYAGSDDWIMMDNKRSGFNSENEYLDTNNATAESDGSGNIDFLSNGFKLKSSFSSLNHSSGQYIYMAIAENPIVGTNNIPATAR
;
A
#
# COMPACT_ATOMS: atom_id res chain seq x y z
N VAL A 1 -13.41 18.39 -4.24
CA VAL A 1 -12.55 19.50 -4.73
C VAL A 1 -11.28 19.48 -3.91
N PHE A 2 -10.13 19.47 -4.58
CA PHE A 2 -8.83 19.67 -3.94
C PHE A 2 -8.19 20.96 -4.48
N SER A 3 -7.32 21.58 -3.70
CA SER A 3 -6.60 22.77 -4.09
C SER A 3 -5.10 22.56 -3.93
N PHE A 4 -4.33 23.17 -4.81
CA PHE A 4 -2.88 23.15 -4.72
C PHE A 4 -2.38 24.36 -3.92
N GLY A 5 -1.38 24.11 -3.06
CA GLY A 5 -0.59 25.17 -2.46
C GLY A 5 0.42 25.80 -3.44
N ALA A 6 1.08 26.87 -3.01
CA ALA A 6 2.01 27.64 -3.84
C ALA A 6 3.15 26.79 -4.45
N ALA A 7 3.56 25.71 -3.82
CA ALA A 7 4.59 24.80 -4.31
C ALA A 7 4.25 24.12 -5.66
N PHE A 8 2.97 24.05 -6.05
CA PHE A 8 2.49 23.48 -7.30
C PHE A 8 2.08 24.54 -8.34
N GLN A 9 2.38 25.80 -8.10
CA GLN A 9 2.02 26.91 -8.99
C GLN A 9 3.13 27.26 -10.02
N SER A 10 4.06 26.33 -10.29
CA SER A 10 4.98 26.50 -11.41
C SER A 10 4.26 26.36 -12.76
N THR A 11 4.79 26.96 -13.81
CA THR A 11 4.20 27.00 -15.16
C THR A 11 4.28 25.65 -15.89
N GLY A 12 3.88 24.57 -15.24
CA GLY A 12 3.88 23.21 -15.79
C GLY A 12 2.48 22.65 -15.98
N ASN A 13 2.37 21.66 -16.86
CA ASN A 13 1.15 20.84 -16.97
C ASN A 13 1.23 19.72 -15.92
N TYR A 14 0.14 19.50 -15.19
CA TYR A 14 0.02 18.47 -14.16
C TYR A 14 -1.06 17.48 -14.54
N VAL A 15 -0.85 16.23 -14.20
CA VAL A 15 -1.87 15.19 -14.23
C VAL A 15 -2.18 14.78 -12.80
N ALA A 16 -3.45 14.75 -12.43
CA ALA A 16 -3.90 14.30 -11.11
C ALA A 16 -4.74 13.03 -11.26
N TYR A 17 -4.34 11.98 -10.55
CA TYR A 17 -5.11 10.74 -10.41
C TYR A 17 -5.85 10.79 -9.07
N CYS A 18 -7.18 10.86 -9.12
CA CYS A 18 -8.02 10.97 -7.94
C CYS A 18 -8.74 9.65 -7.66
N PHE A 19 -8.55 9.10 -6.47
CA PHE A 19 -9.19 7.88 -6.02
C PHE A 19 -10.09 8.17 -4.83
N ALA A 20 -11.25 7.52 -4.76
CA ALA A 20 -12.13 7.55 -3.62
C ALA A 20 -12.20 6.18 -2.97
N GLU A 21 -12.17 6.12 -1.64
CA GLU A 21 -12.39 4.88 -0.91
C GLU A 21 -13.73 4.24 -1.31
N LYS A 22 -13.69 2.94 -1.49
CA LYS A 22 -14.89 2.12 -1.72
C LYS A 22 -14.80 0.88 -0.84
N LYS A 23 -15.72 0.77 0.11
CA LYS A 23 -15.79 -0.38 1.02
C LYS A 23 -15.74 -1.70 0.25
N GLY A 24 -14.87 -2.60 0.67
CA GLY A 24 -14.67 -3.90 0.04
C GLY A 24 -13.96 -3.89 -1.32
N TYR A 25 -13.50 -2.74 -1.78
CA TYR A 25 -12.81 -2.61 -3.08
C TYR A 25 -11.48 -1.87 -2.98
N LEU A 26 -11.50 -0.63 -2.47
CA LEU A 26 -10.33 0.24 -2.38
C LEU A 26 -10.28 0.91 -1.03
N LYS A 27 -9.12 0.83 -0.40
CA LYS A 27 -8.81 1.50 0.86
C LYS A 27 -7.55 2.34 0.70
N VAL A 28 -7.62 3.58 1.17
CA VAL A 28 -6.45 4.44 1.36
C VAL A 28 -6.31 4.76 2.85
N GLY A 29 -5.10 4.99 3.30
CA GLY A 29 -4.86 5.28 4.71
C GLY A 29 -3.40 5.54 5.01
N SER A 30 -3.08 5.60 6.30
CA SER A 30 -1.72 5.78 6.77
C SER A 30 -1.44 4.88 7.97
N TYR A 31 -0.16 4.62 8.22
CA TYR A 31 0.30 3.90 9.39
C TYR A 31 1.68 4.37 9.82
N PRO A 32 2.01 4.32 11.12
CA PRO A 32 3.37 4.50 11.61
C PRO A 32 4.18 3.22 11.43
N GLY A 33 5.44 3.36 11.05
CA GLY A 33 6.39 2.27 11.10
C GLY A 33 6.86 1.97 12.53
N THR A 34 7.29 0.75 12.77
CA THR A 34 7.78 0.29 14.07
C THR A 34 9.25 -0.11 14.06
N GLY A 35 9.86 -0.28 12.90
CA GLY A 35 11.23 -0.80 12.76
C GLY A 35 11.40 -2.25 13.19
N ASN A 36 10.31 -2.98 13.39
CA ASN A 36 10.32 -4.35 13.89
C ASN A 36 9.87 -5.33 12.81
N ALA A 37 10.56 -6.45 12.66
CA ALA A 37 10.17 -7.52 11.74
C ALA A 37 8.81 -8.15 12.08
N ASN A 38 8.35 -8.08 13.33
CA ASN A 38 6.97 -8.30 13.70
C ASN A 38 6.21 -6.97 13.68
N GLY A 39 6.05 -6.39 12.50
CA GLY A 39 5.52 -5.07 12.26
C GLY A 39 4.01 -4.94 12.48
N PRO A 40 3.45 -3.76 12.21
CA PRO A 40 2.04 -3.51 12.42
C PRO A 40 1.14 -4.31 11.46
N PHE A 41 -0.06 -4.63 11.94
CA PHE A 41 -1.18 -5.07 11.11
C PHE A 41 -2.02 -3.86 10.72
N ILE A 42 -2.33 -3.73 9.45
CA ILE A 42 -3.14 -2.65 8.89
C ILE A 42 -4.46 -3.22 8.36
N TYR A 43 -5.54 -2.82 8.99
CA TYR A 43 -6.88 -3.25 8.62
C TYR A 43 -7.39 -2.51 7.38
N THR A 44 -7.78 -3.25 6.35
CA THR A 44 -8.39 -2.71 5.12
C THR A 44 -9.88 -3.04 5.00
N GLY A 45 -10.35 -4.07 5.74
CA GLY A 45 -11.71 -4.59 5.64
C GLY A 45 -11.91 -5.59 4.49
N PHE A 46 -10.82 -5.99 3.84
CA PHE A 46 -10.80 -7.01 2.77
C PHE A 46 -9.39 -7.59 2.65
N LYS A 47 -9.26 -8.73 1.96
CA LYS A 47 -7.95 -9.27 1.57
C LYS A 47 -7.41 -8.45 0.39
N PRO A 48 -6.26 -7.77 0.54
CA PRO A 48 -5.63 -7.08 -0.58
C PRO A 48 -5.10 -8.07 -1.62
N ALA A 49 -5.20 -7.69 -2.91
CA ALA A 49 -4.46 -8.32 -4.00
C ALA A 49 -3.33 -7.42 -4.49
N TRP A 50 -3.46 -6.13 -4.27
CA TRP A 50 -2.50 -5.12 -4.68
C TRP A 50 -2.36 -4.05 -3.60
N LEU A 51 -1.13 -3.63 -3.37
CA LEU A 51 -0.77 -2.64 -2.37
C LEU A 51 0.29 -1.70 -2.93
N MET A 52 0.10 -0.40 -2.73
CA MET A 52 1.11 0.61 -2.94
C MET A 52 1.35 1.36 -1.64
N VAL A 53 2.62 1.54 -1.28
CA VAL A 53 3.04 2.23 -0.05
C VAL A 53 4.05 3.31 -0.37
N LYS A 54 3.99 4.43 0.36
CA LYS A 54 4.97 5.52 0.30
C LYS A 54 5.28 6.05 1.69
N GLY A 55 6.55 6.05 2.06
CA GLY A 55 7.04 6.84 3.18
C GLY A 55 7.02 8.33 2.82
N TYR A 56 6.29 9.15 3.57
CA TYR A 56 6.14 10.57 3.23
C TYR A 56 7.04 11.50 4.04
N ALA A 57 7.77 10.97 5.02
CA ALA A 57 8.71 11.74 5.85
C ALA A 57 10.18 11.63 5.39
N GLY A 58 10.45 10.94 4.26
CA GLY A 58 11.80 10.70 3.76
C GLY A 58 11.86 10.63 2.24
N SER A 59 13.01 10.22 1.73
CA SER A 59 13.28 10.02 0.30
C SER A 59 13.01 8.57 -0.17
N ASP A 60 12.27 7.77 0.62
CA ASP A 60 11.96 6.39 0.27
C ASP A 60 11.23 6.27 -1.07
N ASP A 61 11.41 5.15 -1.74
CA ASP A 61 10.70 4.85 -2.99
C ASP A 61 9.22 4.54 -2.76
N TRP A 62 8.45 4.57 -3.84
CA TRP A 62 7.08 4.08 -3.86
C TRP A 62 7.12 2.57 -4.09
N ILE A 63 6.73 1.80 -3.10
CA ILE A 63 6.75 0.34 -3.15
C ILE A 63 5.39 -0.18 -3.61
N MET A 64 5.40 -1.02 -4.62
CA MET A 64 4.22 -1.74 -5.12
C MET A 64 4.42 -3.24 -4.94
N MET A 65 3.40 -3.89 -4.38
CA MET A 65 3.35 -5.34 -4.16
C MET A 65 2.00 -5.90 -4.60
N ASP A 66 1.98 -7.16 -5.00
CA ASP A 66 0.75 -7.87 -5.34
C ASP A 66 0.84 -9.36 -4.95
N ASN A 67 -0.31 -10.02 -4.83
CA ASN A 67 -0.40 -11.41 -4.39
C ASN A 67 -0.19 -12.44 -5.53
N LYS A 68 0.38 -12.03 -6.65
CA LYS A 68 0.64 -12.91 -7.80
C LYS A 68 2.12 -13.13 -8.09
N ARG A 69 2.97 -12.23 -7.61
CA ARG A 69 4.42 -12.33 -7.79
C ARG A 69 4.97 -13.54 -7.05
N SER A 70 5.01 -13.51 -5.74
CA SER A 70 5.41 -14.67 -4.92
C SER A 70 4.32 -15.74 -4.86
N GLY A 71 3.05 -15.34 -4.92
CA GLY A 71 1.89 -16.23 -4.95
C GLY A 71 1.46 -16.80 -3.60
N PHE A 72 2.21 -16.56 -2.52
CA PHE A 72 1.91 -16.98 -1.15
C PHE A 72 2.60 -16.06 -0.14
N ASN A 73 2.08 -15.99 1.06
CA ASN A 73 2.68 -15.25 2.17
C ASN A 73 3.98 -15.94 2.69
N SER A 74 5.01 -15.19 3.04
CA SER A 74 5.05 -13.71 2.95
C SER A 74 5.42 -13.30 1.54
N GLU A 75 4.67 -12.32 1.01
CA GLU A 75 5.06 -11.67 -0.24
C GLU A 75 6.33 -10.85 0.01
N ASN A 76 7.35 -11.04 -0.80
CA ASN A 76 8.64 -10.37 -0.68
C ASN A 76 9.12 -9.72 -1.99
N GLU A 77 8.44 -9.98 -3.08
CA GLU A 77 8.73 -9.37 -4.38
C GLU A 77 7.98 -8.04 -4.52
N TYR A 78 8.72 -7.01 -4.94
CA TYR A 78 8.16 -5.67 -5.09
C TYR A 78 8.78 -4.89 -6.25
N LEU A 79 8.09 -3.85 -6.69
CA LEU A 79 8.57 -2.86 -7.65
C LEU A 79 8.68 -1.49 -7.00
N ASP A 80 9.73 -0.77 -7.34
CA ASP A 80 9.85 0.66 -7.10
C ASP A 80 9.15 1.41 -8.24
N THR A 81 7.96 1.95 -8.00
CA THR A 81 7.14 2.51 -9.08
C THR A 81 7.58 3.89 -9.58
N ASN A 82 8.54 4.51 -8.90
CA ASN A 82 9.08 5.84 -9.23
C ASN A 82 10.47 5.80 -9.86
N ASN A 83 11.05 4.64 -10.08
CA ASN A 83 12.35 4.49 -10.74
C ASN A 83 12.35 3.29 -11.70
N ALA A 84 13.46 3.09 -12.40
CA ALA A 84 13.62 2.06 -13.42
C ALA A 84 14.38 0.82 -12.91
N THR A 85 14.40 0.59 -11.59
CA THR A 85 15.01 -0.61 -11.02
C THR A 85 14.23 -1.86 -11.42
N ALA A 86 14.95 -2.97 -11.55
CA ALA A 86 14.32 -4.27 -11.72
C ALA A 86 13.51 -4.65 -10.47
N GLU A 87 12.64 -5.62 -10.61
CA GLU A 87 11.95 -6.25 -9.48
C GLU A 87 12.96 -6.69 -8.42
N SER A 88 12.65 -6.37 -7.18
CA SER A 88 13.44 -6.72 -6.01
C SER A 88 12.75 -7.80 -5.20
N ASP A 89 13.53 -8.65 -4.56
CA ASP A 89 13.08 -9.67 -3.63
C ASP A 89 13.76 -9.57 -2.26
N GLY A 90 13.16 -10.13 -1.25
CA GLY A 90 13.78 -10.43 0.05
C GLY A 90 13.80 -9.33 1.11
N SER A 91 13.48 -8.07 0.82
CA SER A 91 13.53 -7.00 1.83
C SER A 91 12.16 -6.58 2.36
N GLY A 92 11.14 -6.56 1.53
CA GLY A 92 9.83 -6.00 1.81
C GLY A 92 8.76 -7.01 2.19
N ASN A 93 9.02 -7.89 3.14
CA ASN A 93 8.07 -8.95 3.50
C ASN A 93 6.75 -8.41 4.05
N ILE A 94 5.65 -8.81 3.42
CA ILE A 94 4.27 -8.51 3.81
C ILE A 94 3.42 -9.79 3.76
N ASP A 95 2.58 -9.99 4.77
CA ASP A 95 1.49 -10.97 4.68
C ASP A 95 0.20 -10.28 4.23
N PHE A 96 -0.39 -10.71 3.13
CA PHE A 96 -1.75 -10.36 2.75
C PHE A 96 -2.74 -11.28 3.48
N LEU A 97 -3.54 -10.70 4.36
CA LEU A 97 -4.46 -11.40 5.24
C LEU A 97 -5.91 -11.16 4.81
N SER A 98 -6.84 -11.94 5.34
CA SER A 98 -8.25 -11.90 4.95
C SER A 98 -8.93 -10.54 5.10
N ASN A 99 -8.40 -9.67 5.96
CA ASN A 99 -8.99 -8.38 6.30
C ASN A 99 -7.99 -7.21 6.35
N GLY A 100 -6.78 -7.41 5.80
CA GLY A 100 -5.73 -6.42 5.80
C GLY A 100 -4.38 -6.97 5.39
N PHE A 101 -3.33 -6.26 5.76
CA PHE A 101 -1.94 -6.71 5.55
C PHE A 101 -1.11 -6.51 6.81
N LYS A 102 -0.07 -7.31 6.95
CA LYS A 102 0.86 -7.24 8.08
C LYS A 102 2.29 -7.12 7.57
N LEU A 103 3.01 -6.15 8.10
CA LEU A 103 4.43 -5.99 7.80
C LEU A 103 5.26 -7.04 8.54
N LYS A 104 6.17 -7.69 7.82
CA LYS A 104 7.00 -8.79 8.32
C LYS A 104 8.50 -8.48 8.23
N SER A 105 8.85 -7.23 7.98
CA SER A 105 10.23 -6.77 7.90
C SER A 105 10.39 -5.40 8.55
N SER A 106 11.64 -5.01 8.81
CA SER A 106 12.03 -3.66 9.21
C SER A 106 12.50 -2.80 8.03
N PHE A 107 12.20 -3.21 6.80
CA PHE A 107 12.61 -2.51 5.59
C PHE A 107 12.17 -1.05 5.61
N SER A 108 13.12 -0.13 5.43
CA SER A 108 12.91 1.30 5.66
C SER A 108 11.79 1.90 4.81
N SER A 109 11.67 1.49 3.55
CA SER A 109 10.63 1.98 2.66
C SER A 109 9.21 1.54 3.03
N LEU A 110 9.08 0.59 3.97
CA LEU A 110 7.79 0.07 4.46
C LEU A 110 7.58 0.21 5.96
N ASN A 111 8.66 0.12 6.79
CA ASN A 111 8.50 -0.04 8.24
C ASN A 111 9.69 0.50 9.07
N HIS A 112 10.24 1.67 8.74
CA HIS A 112 11.24 2.32 9.58
C HIS A 112 10.64 2.75 10.93
N SER A 113 11.40 2.69 12.03
CA SER A 113 10.92 2.95 13.39
C SER A 113 10.37 4.36 13.64
N SER A 114 10.79 5.34 12.85
CA SER A 114 10.27 6.71 12.86
C SER A 114 9.49 7.06 11.59
N GLY A 115 9.28 6.07 10.72
CA GLY A 115 8.62 6.24 9.43
C GLY A 115 7.12 6.49 9.58
N GLN A 116 6.58 7.30 8.67
CA GLN A 116 5.16 7.49 8.49
C GLN A 116 4.83 7.16 7.04
N TYR A 117 3.83 6.36 6.82
CA TYR A 117 3.51 5.79 5.52
C TYR A 117 2.06 6.07 5.15
N ILE A 118 1.85 6.34 3.87
CA ILE A 118 0.53 6.29 3.24
C ILE A 118 0.44 5.03 2.39
N TYR A 119 -0.76 4.50 2.24
CA TYR A 119 -0.98 3.33 1.41
C TYR A 119 -2.27 3.42 0.60
N MET A 120 -2.29 2.69 -0.50
CA MET A 120 -3.49 2.36 -1.27
C MET A 120 -3.53 0.85 -1.47
N ALA A 121 -4.65 0.24 -1.10
CA ALA A 121 -4.88 -1.20 -1.22
C ALA A 121 -6.11 -1.48 -2.07
N ILE A 122 -6.02 -2.47 -2.96
CA ILE A 122 -7.12 -2.95 -3.81
C ILE A 122 -7.44 -4.40 -3.44
N ALA A 123 -8.73 -4.71 -3.33
CA ALA A 123 -9.20 -6.02 -2.91
C ALA A 123 -8.94 -7.11 -3.96
N GLU A 124 -8.66 -8.33 -3.49
CA GLU A 124 -8.53 -9.53 -4.33
C GLU A 124 -9.86 -9.91 -4.99
N ASN A 125 -10.96 -9.77 -4.27
CA ASN A 125 -12.31 -10.05 -4.75
C ASN A 125 -13.20 -8.85 -4.42
N PRO A 126 -13.29 -7.85 -5.30
CA PRO A 126 -13.98 -6.60 -5.02
C PRO A 126 -15.51 -6.72 -5.19
N ILE A 127 -16.10 -7.82 -4.76
CA ILE A 127 -17.55 -8.00 -4.80
C ILE A 127 -18.14 -7.40 -3.52
N VAL A 128 -18.90 -6.33 -3.69
CA VAL A 128 -19.70 -5.74 -2.63
C VAL A 128 -21.16 -6.10 -2.90
N GLY A 129 -21.78 -6.84 -2.00
CA GLY A 129 -23.20 -7.19 -2.09
C GLY A 129 -24.10 -5.95 -2.04
N THR A 130 -25.38 -6.11 -2.36
CA THR A 130 -26.38 -5.03 -2.37
C THR A 130 -26.53 -4.31 -1.01
N ASN A 131 -26.17 -4.96 0.07
CA ASN A 131 -26.13 -4.42 1.44
C ASN A 131 -24.77 -3.83 1.84
N ASN A 132 -23.91 -3.52 0.88
CA ASN A 132 -22.55 -2.99 1.09
C ASN A 132 -21.64 -3.86 1.99
N ILE A 133 -21.94 -5.13 2.15
CA ILE A 133 -21.04 -6.06 2.82
C ILE A 133 -20.02 -6.55 1.80
N PRO A 134 -18.70 -6.31 2.02
CA PRO A 134 -17.67 -6.84 1.14
C PRO A 134 -17.65 -8.36 1.20
N ALA A 135 -17.38 -9.00 0.06
CA ALA A 135 -17.00 -10.39 0.07
C ALA A 135 -15.68 -10.50 0.85
N THR A 136 -15.80 -10.89 2.10
CA THR A 136 -14.63 -11.21 2.92
C THR A 136 -14.04 -12.52 2.45
N ALA A 137 -12.76 -12.57 2.42
CA ALA A 137 -11.88 -13.62 1.98
C ALA A 137 -12.38 -15.04 2.11
N ARG A 138 -12.03 -15.81 1.14
CA ARG A 138 -11.96 -17.26 1.22
C ARG A 138 -10.70 -17.71 1.96
#